data_f2994d9f62e5e7bae8aeb91497c9b50f
#
_entry.id   f2994d9f62e5e7bae8aeb91497c9b50f
#
_cell.length_a   1.000
_cell.length_b   1.000
_cell.length_c   1.000
_cell.angle_alpha   90.00
_cell.angle_beta   90.00
_cell.angle_gamma   90.00
#
_symmetry.space_group_name_H-M   'P 1'
#
loop_
_entity.id
_entity.type
_entity.pdbx_description
1 polymer ?
#
loop_
_entity_poly.entity_id
_entity_poly.type
_entity_poly.pdbx_seq_one_letter_code
_entity_poly.pdbx_strand_id
1 'polypeptide(L)'
;MILAVTGITGHSGGYFLEQLIGNHFDGTLRCLVRETSRTAKLDASGLAVEKVVGKIDDPASLRRLVDGADTVVHIAGIWYTIGLLEAIEAVGGVKHVILVHTSGIYSKHKMASQVYKDIEERMQPFLDRGMNVTLVRPTMIFGDLCDHNISKFIRMVDRFPIMPQIDRGEAFVQPVNARDLGQAYYKAAMHDKLPELSYICSGERPVTVRELCAMIGSFLGKKTRFVSVPMGVGVVGAKAVKALSRGKADYVEKVLRLGEDRSFSHEAATRDFGYEPEPFEIGLKREVEEYLNARK
;
A
#
# COMPACT_ATOMS: atom_id res chain seq x y z
N MET A 1 -18.64 -5.91 18.23
CA MET A 1 -17.46 -6.41 17.48
C MET A 1 -16.23 -5.65 17.92
N ILE A 2 -15.13 -6.36 18.25
CA ILE A 2 -13.83 -5.73 18.49
C ILE A 2 -12.98 -5.86 17.23
N LEU A 3 -12.64 -4.72 16.62
CA LEU A 3 -11.81 -4.62 15.44
C LEU A 3 -10.40 -4.20 15.86
N ALA A 4 -9.43 -5.12 15.81
CA ALA A 4 -8.05 -4.85 16.15
C ALA A 4 -7.25 -4.39 14.92
N VAL A 5 -6.54 -3.26 15.02
CA VAL A 5 -5.88 -2.65 13.86
C VAL A 5 -4.43 -2.30 14.16
N THR A 6 -3.54 -2.63 13.23
CA THR A 6 -2.18 -2.11 13.20
C THR A 6 -2.02 -1.14 12.04
N GLY A 7 -1.29 -0.05 12.23
CA GLY A 7 -1.00 0.91 11.17
C GLY A 7 -2.10 1.92 10.87
N ILE A 8 -3.09 2.07 11.75
CA ILE A 8 -4.21 3.02 11.60
C ILE A 8 -3.75 4.48 11.44
N THR A 9 -2.62 4.86 11.98
CA THR A 9 -2.04 6.21 11.88
C THR A 9 -1.13 6.39 10.65
N GLY A 10 -1.00 5.35 9.82
CA GLY A 10 -0.25 5.38 8.57
C GLY A 10 -1.04 5.98 7.41
N HIS A 11 -0.40 6.07 6.22
CA HIS A 11 -0.99 6.68 5.02
C HIS A 11 -2.36 6.06 4.68
N SER A 12 -2.43 4.79 4.26
CA SER A 12 -3.71 4.14 3.93
C SER A 12 -4.56 3.81 5.18
N GLY A 13 -3.92 3.65 6.36
CA GLY A 13 -4.63 3.45 7.64
C GLY A 13 -5.48 4.65 8.04
N GLY A 14 -4.99 5.86 7.76
CA GLY A 14 -5.76 7.10 8.01
C GLY A 14 -7.05 7.15 7.18
N TYR A 15 -7.03 6.70 5.94
CA TYR A 15 -8.23 6.60 5.10
C TYR A 15 -9.15 5.44 5.52
N PHE A 16 -8.59 4.35 6.07
CA PHE A 16 -9.41 3.33 6.71
C PHE A 16 -10.15 3.87 7.94
N LEU A 17 -9.50 4.69 8.76
CA LEU A 17 -10.17 5.37 9.86
C LEU A 17 -11.31 6.28 9.36
N GLU A 18 -11.11 7.03 8.28
CA GLU A 18 -12.15 7.85 7.66
C GLU A 18 -13.36 7.01 7.21
N GLN A 19 -13.14 5.80 6.70
CA GLN A 19 -14.23 4.88 6.35
C GLN A 19 -14.97 4.37 7.57
N LEU A 20 -14.27 4.03 8.65
CA LEU A 20 -14.92 3.62 9.90
C LEU A 20 -15.80 4.73 10.47
N ILE A 21 -15.33 5.98 10.44
CA ILE A 21 -16.08 7.16 10.88
C ILE A 21 -17.30 7.38 9.97
N GLY A 22 -17.08 7.42 8.65
CA GLY A 22 -18.13 7.74 7.67
C GLY A 22 -19.25 6.70 7.60
N ASN A 23 -18.95 5.45 7.92
CA ASN A 23 -19.93 4.37 8.00
C ASN A 23 -20.44 4.11 9.43
N HIS A 24 -20.17 5.00 10.38
CA HIS A 24 -20.67 4.93 11.76
C HIS A 24 -20.37 3.58 12.42
N PHE A 25 -19.11 3.11 12.33
CA PHE A 25 -18.72 1.84 12.95
C PHE A 25 -19.09 1.83 14.44
N ASP A 26 -19.93 0.90 14.85
CA ASP A 26 -20.54 0.80 16.19
C ASP A 26 -19.79 -0.15 17.16
N GLY A 27 -18.69 -0.76 16.68
CA GLY A 27 -17.85 -1.65 17.49
C GLY A 27 -16.73 -0.91 18.22
N THR A 28 -15.93 -1.68 18.97
CA THR A 28 -14.69 -1.19 19.58
C THR A 28 -13.54 -1.24 18.59
N LEU A 29 -12.90 -0.11 18.31
CA LEU A 29 -11.71 0.00 17.49
C LEU A 29 -10.46 -0.06 18.37
N ARG A 30 -9.79 -1.22 18.42
CA ARG A 30 -8.56 -1.40 19.18
C ARG A 30 -7.34 -1.22 18.30
N CYS A 31 -6.48 -0.27 18.60
CA CYS A 31 -5.37 0.14 17.75
C CYS A 31 -4.01 -0.03 18.42
N LEU A 32 -3.08 -0.72 17.75
CA LEU A 32 -1.68 -0.68 18.17
C LEU A 32 -1.05 0.64 17.73
N VAL A 33 -0.58 1.41 18.68
CA VAL A 33 0.06 2.72 18.47
C VAL A 33 1.38 2.80 19.23
N ARG A 34 2.36 3.51 18.66
CA ARG A 34 3.60 3.83 19.36
C ARG A 34 3.37 5.09 20.22
N GLU A 35 4.17 5.30 21.25
CA GLU A 35 4.14 6.56 22.04
C GLU A 35 4.29 7.80 21.15
N THR A 36 5.07 7.68 20.06
CA THR A 36 5.31 8.77 19.11
C THR A 36 4.27 8.87 18.00
N SER A 37 3.22 8.03 17.99
CA SER A 37 2.20 8.04 16.95
C SER A 37 1.35 9.32 17.02
N ARG A 38 1.01 9.87 15.86
CA ARG A 38 0.09 11.01 15.76
C ARG A 38 -1.35 10.51 15.84
N THR A 39 -1.93 10.49 17.04
CA THR A 39 -3.26 9.91 17.28
C THR A 39 -4.41 10.94 17.28
N ALA A 40 -4.16 12.21 17.03
CA ALA A 40 -5.17 13.27 17.10
C ALA A 40 -6.43 12.98 16.27
N LYS A 41 -6.30 12.47 15.04
CA LYS A 41 -7.45 12.07 14.23
C LYS A 41 -8.22 10.88 14.84
N LEU A 42 -7.50 9.92 15.40
CA LEU A 42 -8.07 8.75 16.07
C LEU A 42 -8.82 9.19 17.34
N ASP A 43 -8.24 10.08 18.13
CA ASP A 43 -8.81 10.59 19.37
C ASP A 43 -10.06 11.44 19.12
N ALA A 44 -10.10 12.15 17.97
CA ALA A 44 -11.24 12.97 17.55
C ALA A 44 -12.28 12.21 16.71
N SER A 45 -12.13 10.90 16.52
CA SER A 45 -12.97 10.11 15.59
C SER A 45 -14.42 9.94 16.02
N GLY A 46 -14.72 10.11 17.31
CA GLY A 46 -16.04 9.81 17.90
C GLY A 46 -16.36 8.30 18.01
N LEU A 47 -15.42 7.42 17.64
CA LEU A 47 -15.57 5.97 17.79
C LEU A 47 -15.18 5.51 19.20
N ALA A 48 -15.64 4.33 19.59
CA ALA A 48 -15.16 3.67 20.81
C ALA A 48 -13.74 3.12 20.57
N VAL A 49 -12.71 3.88 20.96
CA VAL A 49 -11.30 3.58 20.68
C VAL A 49 -10.59 3.05 21.91
N GLU A 50 -9.91 1.92 21.76
CA GLU A 50 -8.93 1.38 22.72
C GLU A 50 -7.52 1.46 22.11
N LYS A 51 -6.60 2.16 22.78
CA LYS A 51 -5.20 2.27 22.34
C LYS A 51 -4.33 1.27 23.11
N VAL A 52 -3.71 0.35 22.38
CA VAL A 52 -2.63 -0.49 22.88
C VAL A 52 -1.32 0.20 22.54
N VAL A 53 -0.73 0.85 23.55
CA VAL A 53 0.60 1.47 23.38
C VAL A 53 1.66 0.39 23.41
N GLY A 54 2.46 0.30 22.34
CA GLY A 54 3.49 -0.72 22.20
C GLY A 54 4.16 -0.73 20.85
N LYS A 55 5.00 -1.74 20.62
CA LYS A 55 5.73 -1.94 19.38
C LYS A 55 5.15 -3.14 18.63
N ILE A 56 5.21 -3.08 17.30
CA ILE A 56 4.68 -4.12 16.42
C ILE A 56 5.56 -5.38 16.38
N ASP A 57 6.81 -5.27 16.80
CA ASP A 57 7.77 -6.37 16.96
C ASP A 57 7.81 -6.93 18.40
N ASP A 58 6.95 -6.43 19.30
CA ASP A 58 6.82 -6.93 20.66
C ASP A 58 5.64 -7.91 20.78
N PRO A 59 5.88 -9.22 21.05
CA PRO A 59 4.83 -10.22 21.17
C PRO A 59 3.80 -9.91 22.26
N ALA A 60 4.19 -9.27 23.36
CA ALA A 60 3.27 -8.92 24.43
C ALA A 60 2.28 -7.83 23.99
N SER A 61 2.74 -6.84 23.22
CA SER A 61 1.89 -5.82 22.62
C SER A 61 0.91 -6.41 21.61
N LEU A 62 1.36 -7.34 20.78
CA LEU A 62 0.51 -8.01 19.81
C LEU A 62 -0.56 -8.87 20.49
N ARG A 63 -0.21 -9.64 21.53
CA ARG A 63 -1.22 -10.41 22.28
C ARG A 63 -2.28 -9.51 22.91
N ARG A 64 -1.89 -8.40 23.53
CA ARG A 64 -2.87 -7.41 24.08
C ARG A 64 -3.75 -6.81 23.00
N LEU A 65 -3.21 -6.59 21.79
CA LEU A 65 -3.97 -6.08 20.66
C LEU A 65 -5.08 -7.04 20.24
N VAL A 66 -4.76 -8.34 20.12
CA VAL A 66 -5.66 -9.34 19.53
C VAL A 66 -6.54 -10.05 20.56
N ASP A 67 -6.32 -9.84 21.86
CA ASP A 67 -7.09 -10.50 22.93
C ASP A 67 -8.58 -10.15 22.84
N GLY A 68 -9.43 -11.16 22.64
CA GLY A 68 -10.87 -11.02 22.45
C GLY A 68 -11.27 -10.25 21.18
N ALA A 69 -10.37 -10.01 20.23
CA ALA A 69 -10.71 -9.38 18.94
C ALA A 69 -11.51 -10.35 18.06
N ASP A 70 -12.53 -9.82 17.39
CA ASP A 70 -13.29 -10.57 16.37
C ASP A 70 -12.56 -10.56 15.03
N THR A 71 -12.10 -9.39 14.60
CA THR A 71 -11.42 -9.17 13.32
C THR A 71 -10.12 -8.42 13.54
N VAL A 72 -9.07 -8.81 12.81
CA VAL A 72 -7.77 -8.14 12.83
C VAL A 72 -7.45 -7.58 11.45
N VAL A 73 -7.11 -6.29 11.36
CA VAL A 73 -6.64 -5.65 10.11
C VAL A 73 -5.19 -5.18 10.30
N HIS A 74 -4.29 -5.82 9.56
CA HIS A 74 -2.85 -5.54 9.64
C HIS A 74 -2.38 -4.69 8.46
N ILE A 75 -2.22 -3.38 8.69
CA ILE A 75 -1.78 -2.41 7.67
C ILE A 75 -0.29 -2.06 7.82
N ALA A 76 0.28 -2.28 8.99
CA ALA A 76 1.59 -1.77 9.38
C ALA A 76 2.81 -2.41 8.70
N GLY A 77 2.61 -3.20 7.68
CA GLY A 77 3.66 -3.75 6.82
C GLY A 77 3.86 -5.25 6.96
N ILE A 78 4.04 -5.87 5.82
CA ILE A 78 4.16 -7.34 5.62
C ILE A 78 5.24 -8.02 6.50
N TRP A 79 6.28 -7.29 6.89
CA TRP A 79 7.40 -7.80 7.70
C TRP A 79 7.00 -8.35 9.06
N TYR A 80 5.89 -7.86 9.60
CA TYR A 80 5.40 -8.20 10.94
C TYR A 80 4.28 -9.23 10.93
N THR A 81 3.93 -9.75 9.74
CA THR A 81 2.84 -10.72 9.54
C THR A 81 3.00 -11.95 10.44
N ILE A 82 4.17 -12.58 10.46
CA ILE A 82 4.37 -13.83 11.18
C ILE A 82 4.19 -13.64 12.69
N GLY A 83 4.83 -12.61 13.27
CA GLY A 83 4.67 -12.33 14.71
C GLY A 83 3.21 -12.02 15.11
N LEU A 84 2.45 -11.40 14.21
CA LEU A 84 1.01 -11.18 14.43
C LEU A 84 0.22 -12.48 14.39
N LEU A 85 0.47 -13.37 13.41
CA LEU A 85 -0.21 -14.66 13.31
C LEU A 85 0.11 -15.56 14.51
N GLU A 86 1.35 -15.55 14.99
CA GLU A 86 1.75 -16.24 16.23
C GLU A 86 0.99 -15.71 17.46
N ALA A 87 0.79 -14.40 17.56
CA ALA A 87 0.02 -13.80 18.64
C ALA A 87 -1.46 -14.17 18.57
N ILE A 88 -2.06 -14.16 17.36
CA ILE A 88 -3.46 -14.58 17.12
C ILE A 88 -3.65 -16.05 17.49
N GLU A 89 -2.73 -16.91 17.07
CA GLU A 89 -2.79 -18.35 17.37
C GLU A 89 -2.67 -18.62 18.88
N ALA A 90 -1.78 -17.90 19.56
CA ALA A 90 -1.56 -18.06 21.00
C ALA A 90 -2.75 -17.62 21.87
N VAL A 91 -3.49 -16.60 21.40
CA VAL A 91 -4.67 -16.06 22.11
C VAL A 91 -5.94 -16.80 21.71
N GLY A 92 -6.09 -17.10 20.42
CA GLY A 92 -7.30 -17.71 19.85
C GLY A 92 -8.46 -16.71 19.71
N GLY A 93 -9.58 -17.19 19.17
CA GLY A 93 -10.86 -16.46 19.13
C GLY A 93 -11.03 -15.47 17.98
N VAL A 94 -9.97 -15.08 17.27
CA VAL A 94 -10.08 -14.20 16.09
C VAL A 94 -10.75 -14.95 14.94
N LYS A 95 -11.82 -14.37 14.40
CA LYS A 95 -12.64 -14.99 13.33
C LYS A 95 -12.10 -14.70 11.94
N HIS A 96 -11.55 -13.50 11.71
CA HIS A 96 -11.04 -13.07 10.41
C HIS A 96 -9.78 -12.20 10.55
N VAL A 97 -8.78 -12.50 9.75
CA VAL A 97 -7.50 -11.76 9.71
C VAL A 97 -7.30 -11.18 8.32
N ILE A 98 -7.24 -9.87 8.20
CA ILE A 98 -6.94 -9.16 6.96
C ILE A 98 -5.52 -8.65 7.01
N LEU A 99 -4.70 -9.08 6.07
CA LEU A 99 -3.29 -8.71 5.98
C LEU A 99 -3.05 -7.88 4.72
N VAL A 100 -2.58 -6.66 4.90
CA VAL A 100 -2.19 -5.81 3.78
C VAL A 100 -0.78 -6.20 3.36
N HIS A 101 -0.70 -6.93 2.26
CA HIS A 101 0.53 -7.38 1.62
C HIS A 101 0.91 -6.48 0.43
N THR A 102 1.34 -7.04 -0.70
CA THR A 102 1.77 -6.28 -1.86
C THR A 102 1.64 -7.08 -3.15
N SER A 103 1.25 -6.41 -4.26
CA SER A 103 1.39 -6.96 -5.61
C SER A 103 2.84 -7.12 -6.06
N GLY A 104 3.80 -6.57 -5.30
CA GLY A 104 5.24 -6.73 -5.55
C GLY A 104 5.73 -8.17 -5.55
N ILE A 105 4.97 -9.10 -4.94
CA ILE A 105 5.25 -10.55 -4.97
C ILE A 105 5.27 -11.12 -6.40
N TYR A 106 4.54 -10.50 -7.32
CA TYR A 106 4.45 -10.91 -8.72
C TYR A 106 5.56 -10.32 -9.60
N SER A 107 6.46 -9.50 -9.04
CA SER A 107 7.59 -8.97 -9.81
C SER A 107 8.48 -10.09 -10.34
N LYS A 108 8.90 -9.94 -11.60
CA LYS A 108 9.86 -10.85 -12.25
C LYS A 108 11.27 -10.72 -11.68
N HIS A 109 11.54 -9.67 -10.93
CA HIS A 109 12.84 -9.39 -10.31
C HIS A 109 12.91 -10.01 -8.92
N LYS A 110 13.77 -11.03 -8.76
CA LYS A 110 13.86 -11.85 -7.53
C LYS A 110 14.13 -11.03 -6.27
N MET A 111 14.97 -9.99 -6.32
CA MET A 111 15.26 -9.16 -5.15
C MET A 111 14.02 -8.44 -4.62
N ALA A 112 13.09 -8.06 -5.53
CA ALA A 112 11.83 -7.42 -5.13
C ALA A 112 10.78 -8.40 -4.61
N SER A 113 10.72 -9.61 -5.15
CA SER A 113 9.62 -10.54 -4.88
C SER A 113 9.95 -11.65 -3.87
N GLN A 114 11.23 -12.07 -3.77
CA GLN A 114 11.60 -13.25 -2.98
C GLN A 114 11.24 -13.09 -1.50
N VAL A 115 11.56 -11.96 -0.91
CA VAL A 115 11.28 -11.72 0.53
C VAL A 115 9.77 -11.81 0.84
N TYR A 116 8.92 -11.34 -0.08
CA TYR A 116 7.47 -11.45 0.08
C TYR A 116 7.00 -12.90 -0.03
N LYS A 117 7.60 -13.67 -0.95
CA LYS A 117 7.31 -15.11 -1.08
C LYS A 117 7.73 -15.89 0.16
N ASP A 118 8.91 -15.60 0.70
CA ASP A 118 9.41 -16.24 1.92
C ASP A 118 8.48 -15.97 3.13
N ILE A 119 7.92 -14.76 3.25
CA ILE A 119 6.96 -14.43 4.30
C ILE A 119 5.66 -15.23 4.09
N GLU A 120 5.14 -15.30 2.87
CA GLU A 120 3.91 -16.03 2.60
C GLU A 120 4.06 -17.54 2.72
N GLU A 121 5.21 -18.09 2.37
CA GLU A 121 5.55 -19.49 2.63
C GLU A 121 5.51 -19.80 4.15
N ARG A 122 6.05 -18.90 4.96
CA ARG A 122 6.00 -19.02 6.44
C ARG A 122 4.60 -18.86 7.02
N MET A 123 3.66 -18.27 6.29
CA MET A 123 2.24 -18.21 6.72
C MET A 123 1.51 -19.52 6.52
N GLN A 124 1.94 -20.38 5.59
CA GLN A 124 1.24 -21.58 5.20
C GLN A 124 0.82 -22.48 6.39
N PRO A 125 1.67 -22.72 7.40
CA PRO A 125 1.27 -23.52 8.56
C PRO A 125 0.06 -22.98 9.33
N PHE A 126 -0.16 -21.67 9.38
CA PHE A 126 -1.32 -21.06 10.04
C PHE A 126 -2.59 -21.27 9.21
N LEU A 127 -2.49 -21.20 7.89
CA LEU A 127 -3.58 -21.47 6.96
C LEU A 127 -3.99 -22.95 7.04
N ASP A 128 -3.03 -23.86 7.08
CA ASP A 128 -3.24 -25.30 7.17
C ASP A 128 -3.94 -25.69 8.48
N ARG A 129 -3.74 -24.92 9.56
CA ARG A 129 -4.46 -25.07 10.83
C ARG A 129 -5.84 -24.41 10.85
N GLY A 130 -6.27 -23.84 9.70
CA GLY A 130 -7.62 -23.29 9.52
C GLY A 130 -7.80 -21.84 9.91
N MET A 131 -6.70 -21.06 10.09
CA MET A 131 -6.81 -19.62 10.33
C MET A 131 -7.43 -18.94 9.11
N ASN A 132 -8.51 -18.20 9.31
CA ASN A 132 -9.23 -17.50 8.26
C ASN A 132 -8.52 -16.18 7.92
N VAL A 133 -7.74 -16.18 6.86
CA VAL A 133 -6.90 -15.07 6.42
C VAL A 133 -7.34 -14.56 5.06
N THR A 134 -7.36 -13.24 4.89
CA THR A 134 -7.51 -12.56 3.59
C THR A 134 -6.30 -11.66 3.36
N LEU A 135 -5.65 -11.83 2.22
CA LEU A 135 -4.55 -10.99 1.77
C LEU A 135 -5.08 -9.88 0.85
N VAL A 136 -4.94 -8.63 1.25
CA VAL A 136 -5.20 -7.48 0.38
C VAL A 136 -3.87 -7.03 -0.22
N ARG A 137 -3.78 -7.00 -1.56
CA ARG A 137 -2.55 -6.70 -2.30
C ARG A 137 -2.70 -5.40 -3.09
N PRO A 138 -2.35 -4.25 -2.49
CA PRO A 138 -2.32 -3.01 -3.23
C PRO A 138 -1.25 -3.05 -4.33
N THR A 139 -1.51 -2.30 -5.39
CA THR A 139 -0.52 -1.97 -6.42
C THR A 139 0.32 -0.76 -5.98
N MET A 140 0.69 0.16 -6.86
CA MET A 140 1.48 1.34 -6.51
C MET A 140 0.62 2.37 -5.76
N ILE A 141 0.75 2.43 -4.43
CA ILE A 141 -0.07 3.32 -3.59
C ILE A 141 0.32 4.78 -3.82
N PHE A 142 -0.70 5.64 -3.96
CA PHE A 142 -0.59 7.10 -4.04
C PHE A 142 -1.78 7.78 -3.33
N GLY A 143 -1.88 9.11 -3.35
CA GLY A 143 -3.10 9.82 -2.94
C GLY A 143 -2.89 11.06 -2.08
N ASP A 144 -1.68 11.32 -1.60
CA ASP A 144 -1.24 12.56 -0.97
C ASP A 144 0.29 12.67 -0.98
N LEU A 145 0.84 13.79 -0.54
CA LEU A 145 2.29 14.05 -0.55
C LEU A 145 3.10 13.15 0.41
N CYS A 146 2.45 12.35 1.24
CA CYS A 146 3.10 11.38 2.12
C CYS A 146 3.47 10.09 1.40
N ASP A 147 2.96 9.85 0.18
CA ASP A 147 3.38 8.71 -0.62
C ASP A 147 4.84 8.83 -1.09
N HIS A 148 5.44 7.70 -1.46
CA HIS A 148 6.81 7.65 -1.97
C HIS A 148 6.87 7.22 -3.44
N ASN A 149 5.76 7.32 -4.17
CA ASN A 149 5.58 6.89 -5.55
C ASN A 149 5.25 8.06 -6.48
N ILE A 150 3.98 8.42 -6.59
CA ILE A 150 3.49 9.48 -7.49
C ILE A 150 4.04 10.84 -7.07
N SER A 151 4.14 11.14 -5.79
CA SER A 151 4.73 12.39 -5.29
C SER A 151 6.15 12.65 -5.81
N LYS A 152 6.94 11.59 -6.08
CA LYS A 152 8.26 11.72 -6.70
C LYS A 152 8.16 12.08 -8.18
N PHE A 153 7.23 11.46 -8.92
CA PHE A 153 7.00 11.82 -10.31
C PHE A 153 6.54 13.27 -10.43
N ILE A 154 5.65 13.73 -9.55
CA ILE A 154 5.19 15.14 -9.52
C ILE A 154 6.40 16.08 -9.35
N ARG A 155 7.25 15.83 -8.35
CA ARG A 155 8.46 16.64 -8.11
C ARG A 155 9.45 16.60 -9.28
N MET A 156 9.59 15.44 -9.93
CA MET A 156 10.49 15.29 -11.09
C MET A 156 9.96 16.05 -12.30
N VAL A 157 8.67 15.88 -12.65
CA VAL A 157 8.05 16.59 -13.77
C VAL A 157 8.03 18.09 -13.54
N ASP A 158 7.81 18.53 -12.30
CA ASP A 158 7.85 19.96 -11.96
C ASP A 158 9.24 20.56 -12.10
N ARG A 159 10.28 19.83 -11.70
CA ARG A 159 11.67 20.31 -11.66
C ARG A 159 12.38 20.25 -13.02
N PHE A 160 12.11 19.23 -13.82
CA PHE A 160 12.85 18.97 -15.04
C PHE A 160 11.98 19.18 -16.28
N PRO A 161 12.44 20.00 -17.26
CA PRO A 161 11.69 20.26 -18.49
C PRO A 161 11.70 19.05 -19.44
N ILE A 162 12.61 18.11 -19.22
CA ILE A 162 12.77 16.88 -20.01
C ILE A 162 12.81 15.69 -19.06
N MET A 163 11.92 14.74 -19.30
CA MET A 163 11.81 13.50 -18.52
C MET A 163 12.46 12.34 -19.27
N PRO A 164 13.55 11.75 -18.75
CA PRO A 164 14.09 10.52 -19.28
C PRO A 164 13.12 9.37 -18.97
N GLN A 165 12.87 8.52 -19.96
CA GLN A 165 12.01 7.36 -19.82
C GLN A 165 12.67 6.11 -20.38
N ILE A 166 12.71 5.06 -19.57
CA ILE A 166 13.21 3.75 -19.99
C ILE A 166 12.25 3.19 -21.05
N ASP A 167 12.82 2.72 -22.17
CA ASP A 167 12.10 2.12 -23.30
C ASP A 167 10.84 2.90 -23.66
N ARG A 168 10.98 4.22 -23.86
CA ARG A 168 9.91 5.18 -24.19
C ARG A 168 8.84 5.37 -23.10
N GLY A 169 8.96 4.71 -21.94
CA GLY A 169 7.97 4.77 -20.86
C GLY A 169 6.67 4.04 -21.17
N GLU A 170 6.75 3.01 -22.00
CA GLU A 170 5.58 2.23 -22.46
C GLU A 170 5.12 1.18 -21.44
N ALA A 171 5.95 0.86 -20.43
CA ALA A 171 5.59 -0.08 -19.38
C ALA A 171 4.39 0.43 -18.56
N PHE A 172 3.46 -0.47 -18.28
CA PHE A 172 2.25 -0.18 -17.51
C PHE A 172 2.50 -0.16 -16.00
N VAL A 173 1.91 0.81 -15.36
CA VAL A 173 1.71 0.88 -13.91
C VAL A 173 0.22 1.06 -13.65
N GLN A 174 -0.25 0.63 -12.49
CA GLN A 174 -1.67 0.80 -12.11
C GLN A 174 -1.74 1.34 -10.69
N PRO A 175 -1.59 2.68 -10.52
CA PRO A 175 -1.57 3.29 -9.21
C PRO A 175 -2.94 3.19 -8.54
N VAL A 176 -2.95 2.83 -7.25
CA VAL A 176 -4.14 2.76 -6.42
C VAL A 176 -4.14 3.89 -5.40
N ASN A 177 -5.28 4.59 -5.28
CA ASN A 177 -5.40 5.65 -4.28
C ASN A 177 -5.49 5.06 -2.87
N ALA A 178 -4.80 5.68 -1.91
CA ALA A 178 -4.88 5.26 -0.50
C ALA A 178 -6.30 5.39 0.08
N ARG A 179 -7.15 6.26 -0.49
CA ARG A 179 -8.58 6.38 -0.14
C ARG A 179 -9.34 5.11 -0.52
N ASP A 180 -9.10 4.60 -1.74
CA ASP A 180 -9.71 3.37 -2.23
C ASP A 180 -9.26 2.16 -1.39
N LEU A 181 -8.00 2.15 -0.95
CA LEU A 181 -7.51 1.13 -0.04
C LEU A 181 -8.19 1.20 1.33
N GLY A 182 -8.43 2.41 1.87
CA GLY A 182 -9.23 2.58 3.08
C GLY A 182 -10.61 1.96 2.95
N GLN A 183 -11.28 2.16 1.80
CA GLN A 183 -12.56 1.54 1.48
C GLN A 183 -12.43 0.01 1.36
N ALA A 184 -11.40 -0.48 0.67
CA ALA A 184 -11.14 -1.92 0.53
C ALA A 184 -10.97 -2.61 1.89
N TYR A 185 -10.17 -2.00 2.78
CA TYR A 185 -9.97 -2.55 4.14
C TYR A 185 -11.27 -2.57 4.94
N TYR A 186 -12.06 -1.50 4.86
CA TYR A 186 -13.36 -1.43 5.52
C TYR A 186 -14.30 -2.51 5.02
N LYS A 187 -14.50 -2.58 3.70
CA LYS A 187 -15.41 -3.56 3.11
C LYS A 187 -14.96 -4.98 3.42
N ALA A 188 -13.67 -5.30 3.27
CA ALA A 188 -13.16 -6.64 3.62
C ALA A 188 -13.34 -6.97 5.11
N ALA A 189 -13.15 -5.98 6.01
CA ALA A 189 -13.29 -6.18 7.45
C ALA A 189 -14.74 -6.41 7.92
N MET A 190 -15.73 -6.04 7.12
CA MET A 190 -17.15 -6.25 7.42
C MET A 190 -17.65 -7.63 7.00
N HIS A 191 -16.81 -8.48 6.42
CA HIS A 191 -17.11 -9.87 6.12
C HIS A 191 -16.48 -10.81 7.14
N ASP A 192 -17.23 -11.80 7.62
CA ASP A 192 -16.70 -12.85 8.50
C ASP A 192 -15.70 -13.75 7.76
N LYS A 193 -15.89 -13.94 6.45
CA LYS A 193 -15.03 -14.71 5.56
C LYS A 193 -15.20 -14.24 4.12
N LEU A 194 -14.11 -14.21 3.39
CA LEU A 194 -14.13 -13.97 1.95
C LEU A 194 -13.78 -15.25 1.17
N PRO A 195 -14.34 -15.43 -0.05
CA PRO A 195 -14.14 -16.65 -0.84
C PRO A 195 -12.69 -16.96 -1.18
N GLU A 196 -11.89 -15.94 -1.49
CA GLU A 196 -10.51 -16.11 -1.91
C GLU A 196 -9.51 -15.71 -0.82
N LEU A 197 -8.39 -16.40 -0.76
CA LEU A 197 -7.29 -16.05 0.15
C LEU A 197 -6.69 -14.67 -0.18
N SER A 198 -6.70 -14.24 -1.44
CA SER A 198 -5.93 -13.09 -1.89
C SER A 198 -6.68 -12.25 -2.92
N TYR A 199 -6.74 -10.95 -2.64
CA TYR A 199 -7.37 -9.95 -3.51
C TYR A 199 -6.37 -8.86 -3.91
N ILE A 200 -6.27 -8.61 -5.20
CA ILE A 200 -5.56 -7.44 -5.69
C ILE A 200 -6.49 -6.24 -5.61
N CYS A 201 -6.03 -5.17 -4.95
CA CYS A 201 -6.68 -3.86 -4.95
C CYS A 201 -5.82 -2.91 -5.80
N SER A 202 -6.07 -2.92 -7.09
CA SER A 202 -5.42 -2.02 -8.06
C SER A 202 -6.24 -0.75 -8.25
N GLY A 203 -5.63 0.29 -8.84
CA GLY A 203 -6.39 1.45 -9.32
C GLY A 203 -7.32 1.11 -10.47
N GLU A 204 -8.16 2.04 -10.85
CA GLU A 204 -9.24 1.87 -11.83
C GLU A 204 -8.73 1.30 -13.16
N ARG A 205 -7.63 1.84 -13.68
CA ARG A 205 -7.04 1.38 -14.95
C ARG A 205 -5.51 1.42 -14.94
N PRO A 206 -4.84 0.62 -15.77
CA PRO A 206 -3.42 0.79 -16.03
C PRO A 206 -3.17 2.05 -16.86
N VAL A 207 -2.02 2.68 -16.59
CA VAL A 207 -1.48 3.80 -17.37
C VAL A 207 -0.02 3.53 -17.69
N THR A 208 0.49 4.02 -18.83
CA THR A 208 1.92 3.95 -19.08
C THR A 208 2.67 4.98 -18.22
N VAL A 209 3.94 4.73 -17.91
CA VAL A 209 4.78 5.71 -17.20
C VAL A 209 4.83 7.04 -17.96
N ARG A 210 4.80 6.98 -19.29
CA ARG A 210 4.75 8.17 -20.15
C ARG A 210 3.44 8.93 -19.99
N GLU A 211 2.31 8.24 -20.03
CA GLU A 211 0.98 8.83 -19.81
C GLU A 211 0.89 9.48 -18.44
N LEU A 212 1.31 8.77 -17.38
CA LEU A 212 1.38 9.31 -16.02
C LEU A 212 2.14 10.64 -15.97
N CYS A 213 3.35 10.69 -16.52
CA CYS A 213 4.16 11.93 -16.50
C CYS A 213 3.54 13.04 -17.35
N ALA A 214 2.87 12.70 -18.47
CA ALA A 214 2.17 13.68 -19.31
C ALA A 214 0.96 14.29 -18.57
N MET A 215 0.18 13.47 -17.88
CA MET A 215 -0.96 13.93 -17.06
C MET A 215 -0.50 14.83 -15.91
N ILE A 216 0.56 14.44 -15.19
CA ILE A 216 1.16 15.29 -14.14
C ILE A 216 1.58 16.64 -14.74
N GLY A 217 2.26 16.64 -15.89
CA GLY A 217 2.65 17.88 -16.57
C GLY A 217 1.46 18.75 -16.91
N SER A 218 0.39 18.17 -17.45
CA SER A 218 -0.86 18.88 -17.75
C SER A 218 -1.47 19.54 -16.51
N PHE A 219 -1.57 18.82 -15.39
CA PHE A 219 -2.11 19.36 -14.14
C PHE A 219 -1.20 20.41 -13.49
N LEU A 220 0.11 20.34 -13.73
CA LEU A 220 1.07 21.40 -13.34
C LEU A 220 1.05 22.61 -14.28
N GLY A 221 0.27 22.59 -15.38
CA GLY A 221 0.29 23.62 -16.41
C GLY A 221 1.59 23.66 -17.24
N LYS A 222 2.31 22.54 -17.35
CA LYS A 222 3.61 22.43 -18.00
C LYS A 222 3.57 21.45 -19.18
N LYS A 223 4.30 21.80 -20.24
CA LYS A 223 4.53 20.89 -21.37
C LYS A 223 5.72 19.97 -21.05
N THR A 224 5.44 18.70 -20.75
CA THR A 224 6.48 17.70 -20.49
C THR A 224 7.06 17.19 -21.82
N ARG A 225 8.38 17.20 -21.92
CA ARG A 225 9.13 16.59 -23.02
C ARG A 225 9.75 15.29 -22.57
N PHE A 226 9.81 14.30 -23.45
CA PHE A 226 10.32 12.97 -23.13
C PHE A 226 11.53 12.62 -23.98
N VAL A 227 12.53 12.01 -23.34
CA VAL A 227 13.68 11.41 -24.01
C VAL A 227 13.72 9.93 -23.68
N SER A 228 13.71 9.08 -24.69
CA SER A 228 13.82 7.64 -24.53
C SER A 228 15.25 7.25 -24.18
N VAL A 229 15.40 6.46 -23.12
CA VAL A 229 16.66 5.84 -22.69
C VAL A 229 16.49 4.32 -22.85
N PRO A 230 17.23 3.66 -23.74
CA PRO A 230 17.19 2.21 -23.83
C PRO A 230 17.50 1.53 -22.48
N MET A 231 16.80 0.44 -22.17
CA MET A 231 16.98 -0.29 -20.90
C MET A 231 18.45 -0.60 -20.60
N GLY A 232 19.21 -1.07 -21.60
CA GLY A 232 20.64 -1.39 -21.46
C GLY A 232 21.47 -0.19 -20.98
N VAL A 233 21.20 1.02 -21.54
CA VAL A 233 21.88 2.26 -21.15
C VAL A 233 21.49 2.65 -19.72
N GLY A 234 20.20 2.54 -19.37
CA GLY A 234 19.72 2.78 -18.02
C GLY A 234 20.38 1.89 -16.97
N VAL A 235 20.51 0.59 -17.27
CA VAL A 235 21.16 -0.39 -16.38
C VAL A 235 22.67 -0.10 -16.25
N VAL A 236 23.36 0.24 -17.33
CA VAL A 236 24.79 0.61 -17.28
C VAL A 236 24.97 1.86 -16.42
N GLY A 237 24.13 2.88 -16.60
CA GLY A 237 24.14 4.08 -15.77
C GLY A 237 23.91 3.77 -14.28
N ALA A 238 22.93 2.92 -13.96
CA ALA A 238 22.66 2.50 -12.58
C ALA A 238 23.83 1.72 -11.96
N LYS A 239 24.49 0.84 -12.73
CA LYS A 239 25.71 0.14 -12.28
C LYS A 239 26.86 1.09 -12.02
N ALA A 240 27.05 2.11 -12.87
CA ALA A 240 28.07 3.13 -12.67
C ALA A 240 27.80 3.93 -11.37
N VAL A 241 26.56 4.35 -11.10
CA VAL A 241 26.19 5.00 -9.84
C VAL A 241 26.45 4.09 -8.64
N LYS A 242 26.11 2.80 -8.72
CA LYS A 242 26.42 1.81 -7.67
C LYS A 242 27.93 1.74 -7.40
N ALA A 243 28.74 1.65 -8.44
CA ALA A 243 30.21 1.58 -8.31
C ALA A 243 30.79 2.87 -7.68
N LEU A 244 30.40 4.05 -8.19
CA LEU A 244 30.85 5.34 -7.68
C LEU A 244 30.41 5.61 -6.23
N SER A 245 29.21 5.14 -5.86
CA SER A 245 28.70 5.25 -4.48
C SER A 245 29.24 4.18 -3.53
N ARG A 246 30.17 3.31 -3.99
CA ARG A 246 30.69 2.15 -3.25
C ARG A 246 29.58 1.24 -2.73
N GLY A 247 28.53 1.04 -3.54
CA GLY A 247 27.39 0.19 -3.21
C GLY A 247 26.30 0.85 -2.36
N LYS A 248 26.48 2.10 -1.91
CA LYS A 248 25.48 2.81 -1.08
C LYS A 248 24.20 3.16 -1.84
N ALA A 249 24.28 3.34 -3.16
CA ALA A 249 23.15 3.65 -4.02
C ALA A 249 23.03 2.58 -5.13
N ASP A 250 22.18 1.57 -4.90
CA ASP A 250 21.86 0.55 -5.90
C ASP A 250 20.50 0.85 -6.53
N TYR A 251 20.53 1.28 -7.79
CA TYR A 251 19.33 1.59 -8.57
C TYR A 251 19.08 0.59 -9.71
N VAL A 252 19.89 -0.45 -9.85
CA VAL A 252 19.82 -1.38 -10.99
C VAL A 252 18.42 -2.01 -11.07
N GLU A 253 17.92 -2.57 -9.98
CA GLU A 253 16.60 -3.17 -9.97
C GLU A 253 15.48 -2.14 -10.17
N LYS A 254 15.62 -0.93 -9.60
CA LYS A 254 14.64 0.14 -9.81
C LYS A 254 14.52 0.51 -11.27
N VAL A 255 15.64 0.55 -12.01
CA VAL A 255 15.64 0.82 -13.45
C VAL A 255 15.00 -0.33 -14.22
N LEU A 256 15.34 -1.59 -13.90
CA LEU A 256 14.73 -2.76 -14.52
C LEU A 256 13.21 -2.79 -14.32
N ARG A 257 12.75 -2.42 -13.12
CA ARG A 257 11.31 -2.35 -12.80
C ARG A 257 10.55 -1.23 -13.51
N LEU A 258 11.24 -0.21 -14.05
CA LEU A 258 10.60 0.80 -14.90
C LEU A 258 10.18 0.25 -16.27
N GLY A 259 10.74 -0.86 -16.71
CA GLY A 259 10.32 -1.57 -17.91
C GLY A 259 9.42 -2.79 -17.64
N GLU A 260 9.00 -3.00 -16.39
CA GLU A 260 8.11 -4.11 -16.01
C GLU A 260 6.66 -3.65 -16.03
N ASP A 261 5.81 -4.37 -16.79
CA ASP A 261 4.36 -4.18 -16.72
C ASP A 261 3.83 -4.63 -15.37
N ARG A 262 3.16 -3.70 -14.67
CA ARG A 262 2.58 -3.90 -13.34
C ARG A 262 1.12 -3.48 -13.34
N SER A 263 0.34 -4.16 -14.17
CA SER A 263 -1.10 -4.04 -14.26
C SER A 263 -1.76 -5.34 -13.79
N PHE A 264 -2.83 -5.21 -13.01
CA PHE A 264 -3.49 -6.34 -12.36
C PHE A 264 -4.99 -6.10 -12.29
N SER A 265 -5.80 -7.13 -12.50
CA SER A 265 -7.24 -7.04 -12.32
C SER A 265 -7.64 -7.01 -10.84
N HIS A 266 -8.62 -6.17 -10.50
CA HIS A 266 -9.27 -6.13 -9.19
C HIS A 266 -10.69 -6.73 -9.22
N GLU A 267 -11.07 -7.42 -10.30
CA GLU A 267 -12.42 -7.96 -10.48
C GLU A 267 -12.87 -8.87 -9.34
N ALA A 268 -11.97 -9.71 -8.79
CA ALA A 268 -12.31 -10.56 -7.65
C ALA A 268 -12.68 -9.71 -6.41
N ALA A 269 -11.94 -8.63 -6.15
CA ALA A 269 -12.26 -7.72 -5.05
C ALA A 269 -13.58 -6.98 -5.27
N THR A 270 -13.87 -6.58 -6.51
CA THR A 270 -15.16 -5.95 -6.88
C THR A 270 -16.32 -6.93 -6.68
N ARG A 271 -16.18 -8.17 -7.18
CA ARG A 271 -17.21 -9.21 -7.09
C ARG A 271 -17.52 -9.60 -5.65
N ASP A 272 -16.49 -9.82 -4.82
CA ASP A 272 -16.64 -10.49 -3.53
C ASP A 272 -16.92 -9.52 -2.37
N PHE A 273 -16.41 -8.28 -2.43
CA PHE A 273 -16.68 -7.28 -1.39
C PHE A 273 -16.93 -5.85 -1.93
N GLY A 274 -17.26 -5.73 -3.23
CA GLY A 274 -17.69 -4.47 -3.82
C GLY A 274 -16.59 -3.40 -3.88
N TYR A 275 -15.31 -3.78 -4.05
CA TYR A 275 -14.22 -2.83 -4.26
C TYR A 275 -14.45 -2.05 -5.55
N GLU A 276 -14.39 -0.71 -5.46
CA GLU A 276 -14.62 0.19 -6.60
C GLU A 276 -13.66 1.39 -6.48
N PRO A 277 -12.52 1.37 -7.19
CA PRO A 277 -11.56 2.45 -7.14
C PRO A 277 -12.04 3.68 -7.92
N GLU A 278 -11.72 4.87 -7.42
CA GLU A 278 -12.03 6.12 -8.13
C GLU A 278 -11.25 6.24 -9.45
N PRO A 279 -11.77 7.01 -10.44
CA PRO A 279 -11.03 7.31 -11.66
C PRO A 279 -9.65 7.90 -11.34
N PHE A 280 -8.61 7.34 -11.97
CA PHE A 280 -7.21 7.67 -11.67
C PHE A 280 -6.91 9.16 -11.78
N GLU A 281 -7.47 9.81 -12.79
CA GLU A 281 -7.29 11.24 -13.06
C GLU A 281 -7.76 12.13 -11.92
N ILE A 282 -8.83 11.75 -11.22
CA ILE A 282 -9.40 12.51 -10.09
C ILE A 282 -8.42 12.49 -8.92
N GLY A 283 -7.94 11.31 -8.54
CA GLY A 283 -6.97 11.16 -7.46
C GLY A 283 -5.64 11.84 -7.77
N LEU A 284 -5.14 11.69 -9.01
CA LEU A 284 -3.90 12.31 -9.45
C LEU A 284 -3.99 13.85 -9.44
N LYS A 285 -5.08 14.41 -9.94
CA LYS A 285 -5.31 15.85 -9.94
C LYS A 285 -5.29 16.40 -8.52
N ARG A 286 -5.98 15.73 -7.61
CA ARG A 286 -6.03 16.12 -6.18
C ARG A 286 -4.63 16.16 -5.55
N GLU A 287 -3.78 15.18 -5.80
CA GLU A 287 -2.42 15.15 -5.28
C GLU A 287 -1.52 16.24 -5.89
N VAL A 288 -1.68 16.52 -7.19
CA VAL A 288 -0.97 17.65 -7.84
C VAL A 288 -1.43 18.99 -7.27
N GLU A 289 -2.71 19.18 -7.03
CA GLU A 289 -3.24 20.39 -6.39
C GLU A 289 -2.70 20.58 -4.96
N GLU A 290 -2.62 19.49 -4.18
CA GLU A 290 -1.99 19.50 -2.86
C GLU A 290 -0.52 19.93 -2.95
N TYR A 291 0.21 19.38 -3.92
CA TYR A 291 1.61 19.77 -4.17
C TYR A 291 1.76 21.25 -4.53
N LEU A 292 0.89 21.77 -5.38
CA LEU A 292 0.91 23.19 -5.75
C LEU A 292 0.60 24.10 -4.56
N ASN A 293 -0.32 23.70 -3.69
CA ASN A 293 -0.68 24.45 -2.49
C ASN A 293 0.41 24.42 -1.42
N ALA A 294 1.13 23.32 -1.28
CA ALA A 294 2.24 23.19 -0.35
C ALA A 294 3.49 24.03 -0.74
N ARG A 295 3.52 24.59 -1.96
CA ARG A 295 4.61 25.44 -2.47
C ARG A 295 4.35 26.95 -2.30
N LYS A 296 3.11 27.33 -2.02
CA LYS A 296 2.72 28.72 -1.72
C LYS A 296 3.11 29.08 -0.30
#